data_1b51c9352749886dabb60ca25527e96d
#
_entry.id   1b51c9352749886dabb60ca25527e96d
#
_cell.length_a   1.000
_cell.length_b   1.000
_cell.length_c   1.000
_cell.angle_alpha   90.00
_cell.angle_beta   90.00
_cell.angle_gamma   90.00
#
_symmetry.space_group_name_H-M   'P 1'
#
loop_
_entity.id
_entity.type
_entity.pdbx_description
1 polymer ?
#
loop_
_entity_poly.entity_id
_entity_poly.type
_entity_poly.pdbx_seq_one_letter_code
_entity_poly.pdbx_strand_id
1 'polypeptide(L)'
;AAIATEAAVVAISHDQASRAGDVPIARVIHHGIETDCVPPGAGDGGFAAFLGRMDPSKGVVEALRIARAAGVPLRIAAKLRHPVERAYYEAKVKPLLTSEHVYVGEVSDAEKFDLLGQAFALLNPIQWPEPFGLAMVEALACGTPVVGTGRGAAPEIVRHGVTGFLGDTADLVALLPRAGELDRAACRTDVERRFSVDRMVAAHVELYTELLQGC
;
A
#
# COMPACT_ATOMS: atom_id res chain seq x y z
N ALA A 1 -7.16 -24.29 14.92
CA ALA A 1 -7.85 -25.36 14.17
C ALA A 1 -9.34 -25.46 14.58
N ALA A 2 -9.70 -25.45 15.89
CA ALA A 2 -11.08 -25.63 16.34
C ALA A 2 -12.04 -24.51 15.86
N ILE A 3 -11.58 -23.25 15.82
CA ILE A 3 -12.42 -22.10 15.39
C ILE A 3 -12.80 -22.22 13.90
N ALA A 4 -11.92 -22.77 13.06
CA ALA A 4 -12.16 -22.84 11.62
C ALA A 4 -13.19 -23.91 11.19
N THR A 5 -13.61 -24.80 12.11
CA THR A 5 -14.66 -25.79 11.85
C THR A 5 -16.06 -25.26 12.17
N GLU A 6 -16.16 -24.17 12.91
CA GLU A 6 -17.43 -23.57 13.34
C GLU A 6 -17.68 -22.16 12.74
N ALA A 7 -16.69 -21.58 12.04
CA ALA A 7 -16.78 -20.26 11.48
C ALA A 7 -16.26 -20.22 10.04
N ALA A 8 -16.94 -19.50 9.17
CA ALA A 8 -16.45 -19.18 7.84
C ALA A 8 -15.33 -18.14 7.93
N VAL A 9 -14.11 -18.52 7.52
CA VAL A 9 -12.95 -17.64 7.56
C VAL A 9 -12.79 -16.96 6.20
N VAL A 10 -12.68 -15.62 6.21
CA VAL A 10 -12.43 -14.80 5.02
C VAL A 10 -10.99 -14.33 5.02
N ALA A 11 -10.29 -14.51 3.91
CA ALA A 11 -8.98 -13.91 3.68
C ALA A 11 -9.13 -12.58 2.92
N ILE A 12 -8.22 -11.64 3.18
CA ILE A 12 -8.26 -10.31 2.55
C ILE A 12 -7.40 -10.22 1.28
N SER A 13 -6.68 -11.31 0.94
CA SER A 13 -5.94 -11.45 -0.32
C SER A 13 -5.71 -12.93 -0.63
N HIS A 14 -5.38 -13.24 -1.87
CA HIS A 14 -4.98 -14.59 -2.27
C HIS A 14 -3.63 -14.99 -1.63
N ASP A 15 -2.68 -14.02 -1.48
CA ASP A 15 -1.44 -14.28 -0.75
C ASP A 15 -1.72 -14.68 0.70
N GLN A 16 -2.60 -13.97 1.41
CA GLN A 16 -2.98 -14.34 2.77
C GLN A 16 -3.64 -15.73 2.82
N ALA A 17 -4.55 -16.02 1.90
CA ALA A 17 -5.19 -17.32 1.80
C ALA A 17 -4.17 -18.45 1.59
N SER A 18 -3.20 -18.26 0.70
CA SER A 18 -2.15 -19.25 0.43
C SER A 18 -1.24 -19.54 1.63
N ARG A 19 -1.17 -18.62 2.60
CA ARG A 19 -0.39 -18.75 3.84
C ARG A 19 -1.21 -19.23 5.04
N ALA A 20 -2.49 -19.48 4.85
CA ALA A 20 -3.39 -19.88 5.93
C ALA A 20 -3.13 -21.31 6.45
N GLY A 21 -2.26 -22.09 5.81
CA GLY A 21 -1.99 -23.49 6.17
C GLY A 21 -3.26 -24.34 6.06
N ASP A 22 -3.58 -25.06 7.13
CA ASP A 22 -4.76 -25.96 7.17
C ASP A 22 -6.07 -25.24 7.52
N VAL A 23 -6.06 -23.91 7.61
CA VAL A 23 -7.29 -23.14 7.87
C VAL A 23 -8.11 -23.04 6.58
N PRO A 24 -9.34 -23.60 6.53
CA PRO A 24 -10.19 -23.50 5.35
C PRO A 24 -10.65 -22.06 5.15
N ILE A 25 -10.33 -21.50 3.99
CA ILE A 25 -10.75 -20.16 3.62
C ILE A 25 -12.05 -20.26 2.80
N ALA A 26 -13.13 -19.73 3.34
CA ALA A 26 -14.43 -19.75 2.69
C ALA A 26 -14.45 -18.85 1.44
N ARG A 27 -13.81 -17.67 1.51
CA ARG A 27 -13.72 -16.74 0.40
C ARG A 27 -12.54 -15.77 0.59
N VAL A 28 -12.00 -15.27 -0.53
CA VAL A 28 -11.10 -14.11 -0.53
C VAL A 28 -11.93 -12.88 -0.85
N ILE A 29 -11.93 -11.90 0.06
CA ILE A 29 -12.62 -10.61 -0.13
C ILE A 29 -11.62 -9.50 0.16
N HIS A 30 -11.15 -8.84 -0.89
CA HIS A 30 -10.24 -7.70 -0.77
C HIS A 30 -10.89 -6.56 0.01
N HIS A 31 -10.12 -5.85 0.83
CA HIS A 31 -10.59 -4.61 1.46
C HIS A 31 -11.02 -3.59 0.41
N GLY A 32 -12.04 -2.82 0.76
CA GLY A 32 -12.50 -1.66 -0.01
C GLY A 32 -12.24 -0.36 0.74
N ILE A 33 -12.14 0.73 0.00
CA ILE A 33 -12.08 2.09 0.52
C ILE A 33 -13.22 2.94 -0.07
N GLU A 34 -13.61 3.98 0.65
CA GLU A 34 -14.60 4.97 0.19
C GLU A 34 -13.90 5.92 -0.80
N THR A 35 -13.91 5.55 -2.07
CA THR A 35 -13.21 6.31 -3.12
C THR A 35 -13.71 7.74 -3.28
N ASP A 36 -14.99 7.98 -3.04
CA ASP A 36 -15.61 9.31 -3.13
C ASP A 36 -15.07 10.29 -2.07
N CYS A 37 -14.56 9.77 -0.94
CA CYS A 37 -13.94 10.56 0.10
C CYS A 37 -12.45 10.83 -0.14
N VAL A 38 -11.86 10.25 -1.18
CA VAL A 38 -10.45 10.42 -1.55
C VAL A 38 -10.34 11.38 -2.73
N PRO A 39 -9.77 12.60 -2.55
CA PRO A 39 -9.60 13.53 -3.66
C PRO A 39 -8.52 13.02 -4.63
N PRO A 40 -8.75 13.11 -5.95
CA PRO A 40 -7.69 12.89 -6.93
C PRO A 40 -6.64 14.00 -6.84
N GLY A 41 -5.37 13.65 -7.04
CA GLY A 41 -4.26 14.60 -7.01
C GLY A 41 -3.57 14.78 -8.36
N ALA A 42 -2.81 15.86 -8.50
CA ALA A 42 -2.10 16.20 -9.74
C ALA A 42 -0.73 15.50 -9.88
N GLY A 43 -0.09 15.10 -8.77
CA GLY A 43 1.25 14.50 -8.76
C GLY A 43 2.37 15.49 -9.08
N ASP A 44 2.13 16.77 -8.91
CA ASP A 44 2.99 17.89 -9.31
C ASP A 44 3.93 18.40 -8.21
N GLY A 45 3.93 17.73 -7.05
CA GLY A 45 4.77 18.10 -5.91
C GLY A 45 6.27 17.82 -6.09
N GLY A 46 6.68 17.11 -7.15
CA GLY A 46 8.08 16.83 -7.46
C GLY A 46 8.76 15.85 -6.51
N PHE A 47 8.02 15.03 -5.76
CA PHE A 47 8.53 14.06 -4.82
C PHE A 47 7.80 12.72 -4.90
N ALA A 48 8.45 11.64 -4.44
CA ALA A 48 7.78 10.39 -4.10
C ALA A 48 7.36 10.40 -2.63
N ALA A 49 6.23 9.75 -2.30
CA ALA A 49 5.78 9.56 -0.93
C ALA A 49 6.14 8.16 -0.40
N PHE A 50 6.41 8.05 0.88
CA PHE A 50 6.38 6.81 1.64
C PHE A 50 5.31 6.93 2.72
N LEU A 51 4.46 5.90 2.86
CA LEU A 51 3.39 5.87 3.85
C LEU A 51 3.41 4.56 4.63
N GLY A 52 3.48 4.60 5.97
CA GLY A 52 3.45 3.38 6.76
C GLY A 52 3.72 3.56 8.25
N ARG A 53 4.24 2.50 8.88
CA ARG A 53 4.81 2.56 10.23
C ARG A 53 6.32 2.70 10.15
N MET A 54 6.93 3.28 11.19
CA MET A 54 8.39 3.37 11.32
C MET A 54 8.96 2.02 11.78
N ASP A 55 8.91 1.05 10.87
CA ASP A 55 9.24 -0.35 11.13
C ASP A 55 10.10 -0.91 9.98
N PRO A 56 11.14 -1.73 10.27
CA PRO A 56 11.99 -2.32 9.25
C PRO A 56 11.22 -3.10 8.17
N SER A 57 10.15 -3.79 8.56
CA SER A 57 9.32 -4.57 7.62
C SER A 57 8.64 -3.71 6.55
N LYS A 58 8.43 -2.41 6.83
CA LYS A 58 7.85 -1.46 5.88
C LYS A 58 8.86 -0.89 4.87
N GLY A 59 10.17 -1.09 5.11
CA GLY A 59 11.21 -0.73 4.15
C GLY A 59 11.55 0.75 4.08
N VAL A 60 11.46 1.50 5.20
CA VAL A 60 11.76 2.94 5.23
C VAL A 60 13.20 3.24 4.82
N VAL A 61 14.16 2.45 5.31
CA VAL A 61 15.58 2.59 4.97
C VAL A 61 15.82 2.27 3.50
N GLU A 62 15.16 1.26 2.98
CA GLU A 62 15.18 0.88 1.56
C GLU A 62 14.60 2.01 0.70
N ALA A 63 13.47 2.60 1.12
CA ALA A 63 12.87 3.74 0.41
C ALA A 63 13.84 4.92 0.31
N LEU A 64 14.51 5.27 1.41
CA LEU A 64 15.52 6.32 1.43
C LEU A 64 16.70 6.02 0.49
N ARG A 65 17.18 4.77 0.47
CA ARG A 65 18.29 4.35 -0.41
C ARG A 65 17.88 4.39 -1.88
N ILE A 66 16.70 3.88 -2.21
CA ILE A 66 16.16 3.88 -3.57
C ILE A 66 15.96 5.31 -4.05
N ALA A 67 15.26 6.15 -3.29
CA ALA A 67 14.99 7.53 -3.66
C ALA A 67 16.28 8.32 -3.88
N ARG A 68 17.27 8.16 -2.98
CA ARG A 68 18.59 8.78 -3.11
C ARG A 68 19.33 8.31 -4.37
N ALA A 69 19.34 7.01 -4.64
CA ALA A 69 20.02 6.45 -5.82
C ALA A 69 19.33 6.87 -7.12
N ALA A 70 18.02 7.07 -7.10
CA ALA A 70 17.22 7.55 -8.23
C ALA A 70 17.27 9.10 -8.40
N GLY A 71 17.86 9.85 -7.45
CA GLY A 71 17.86 11.31 -7.46
C GLY A 71 16.47 11.92 -7.26
N VAL A 72 15.59 11.24 -6.53
CA VAL A 72 14.18 11.61 -6.32
C VAL A 72 13.98 12.11 -4.88
N PRO A 73 13.42 13.31 -4.66
CA PRO A 73 13.00 13.76 -3.33
C PRO A 73 11.96 12.82 -2.72
N LEU A 74 12.05 12.57 -1.39
CA LEU A 74 11.16 11.66 -0.69
C LEU A 74 10.52 12.34 0.53
N ARG A 75 9.19 12.24 0.63
CA ARG A 75 8.43 12.62 1.82
C ARG A 75 7.97 11.35 2.54
N ILE A 76 8.35 11.20 3.81
CA ILE A 76 8.06 10.02 4.63
C ILE A 76 7.01 10.38 5.66
N ALA A 77 5.79 9.90 5.48
CA ALA A 77 4.74 9.93 6.50
C ALA A 77 4.70 8.57 7.21
N ALA A 78 5.03 8.54 8.50
CA ALA A 78 5.09 7.28 9.22
C ALA A 78 4.72 7.44 10.69
N LYS A 79 3.95 6.46 11.20
CA LYS A 79 3.61 6.39 12.63
C LYS A 79 4.84 6.01 13.43
N LEU A 80 5.07 6.75 14.51
CA LEU A 80 6.21 6.63 15.41
C LEU A 80 5.71 6.63 16.87
N ARG A 81 5.00 5.56 17.24
CA ARG A 81 4.28 5.51 18.53
C ARG A 81 4.99 4.67 19.60
N HIS A 82 5.63 3.56 19.20
CA HIS A 82 6.25 2.62 20.11
C HIS A 82 7.73 2.92 20.35
N PRO A 83 8.29 2.56 21.53
CA PRO A 83 9.70 2.75 21.83
C PRO A 83 10.65 2.07 20.82
N VAL A 84 10.27 0.90 20.32
CA VAL A 84 11.05 0.16 19.31
C VAL A 84 11.09 0.91 17.99
N GLU A 85 9.96 1.49 17.54
CA GLU A 85 9.88 2.32 16.33
C GLU A 85 10.76 3.58 16.48
N ARG A 86 10.74 4.19 17.68
CA ARG A 86 11.57 5.37 17.99
C ARG A 86 13.07 5.03 17.97
N ALA A 87 13.46 3.91 18.56
CA ALA A 87 14.84 3.45 18.53
C ALA A 87 15.31 3.16 17.08
N TYR A 88 14.47 2.54 16.29
CA TYR A 88 14.75 2.29 14.87
C TYR A 88 14.90 3.60 14.08
N TYR A 89 13.98 4.55 14.28
CA TYR A 89 14.06 5.87 13.66
C TYR A 89 15.39 6.57 13.97
N GLU A 90 15.72 6.74 15.25
CA GLU A 90 16.94 7.44 15.67
C GLU A 90 18.21 6.76 15.14
N ALA A 91 18.27 5.42 15.19
CA ALA A 91 19.46 4.68 14.85
C ALA A 91 19.66 4.44 13.34
N LYS A 92 18.56 4.29 12.57
CA LYS A 92 18.64 3.81 11.19
C LYS A 92 18.06 4.77 10.14
N VAL A 93 17.03 5.52 10.49
CA VAL A 93 16.31 6.38 9.53
C VAL A 93 16.85 7.81 9.58
N LYS A 94 16.87 8.41 10.77
CA LYS A 94 17.27 9.80 10.97
C LYS A 94 18.64 10.17 10.39
N PRO A 95 19.69 9.32 10.48
CA PRO A 95 20.99 9.60 9.87
C PRO A 95 20.98 9.65 8.33
N LEU A 96 19.93 9.10 7.71
CA LEU A 96 19.75 9.09 6.25
C LEU A 96 18.92 10.25 5.73
N LEU A 97 18.29 11.04 6.61
CA LEU A 97 17.48 12.20 6.21
C LEU A 97 18.36 13.34 5.67
N THR A 98 17.82 14.10 4.73
CA THR A 98 18.48 15.26 4.12
C THR A 98 17.41 16.33 3.86
N SER A 99 17.78 17.47 3.25
CA SER A 99 16.80 18.48 2.79
C SER A 99 15.81 17.94 1.75
N GLU A 100 16.20 16.92 0.99
CA GLU A 100 15.35 16.31 -0.05
C GLU A 100 14.61 15.05 0.44
N HIS A 101 15.10 14.40 1.49
CA HIS A 101 14.53 13.17 2.05
C HIS A 101 14.05 13.46 3.47
N VAL A 102 12.77 13.79 3.62
CA VAL A 102 12.21 14.40 4.83
C VAL A 102 11.20 13.47 5.50
N TYR A 103 11.34 13.30 6.81
CA TYR A 103 10.29 12.73 7.64
C TYR A 103 9.30 13.83 8.05
N VAL A 104 8.07 13.73 7.56
CA VAL A 104 7.01 14.72 7.82
C VAL A 104 6.18 14.42 9.07
N GLY A 105 6.44 13.28 9.72
CA GLY A 105 5.72 12.89 10.93
C GLY A 105 4.57 11.93 10.66
N GLU A 106 3.71 11.77 11.66
CA GLU A 106 2.42 11.12 11.54
C GLU A 106 1.41 12.14 11.00
N VAL A 107 0.63 11.75 10.01
CA VAL A 107 -0.34 12.60 9.31
C VAL A 107 -1.77 12.14 9.58
N SER A 108 -2.71 13.06 9.60
CA SER A 108 -4.15 12.80 9.58
C SER A 108 -4.59 12.22 8.22
N ASP A 109 -5.84 11.75 8.13
CA ASP A 109 -6.35 11.24 6.85
C ASP A 109 -6.37 12.31 5.76
N ALA A 110 -6.75 13.54 6.08
CA ALA A 110 -6.74 14.65 5.12
C ALA A 110 -5.32 14.97 4.62
N GLU A 111 -4.36 15.10 5.54
CA GLU A 111 -2.95 15.34 5.21
C GLU A 111 -2.33 14.17 4.44
N LYS A 112 -2.75 12.92 4.74
CA LYS A 112 -2.33 11.72 4.03
C LYS A 112 -2.76 11.78 2.56
N PHE A 113 -4.02 12.09 2.28
CA PHE A 113 -4.51 12.16 0.91
C PHE A 113 -3.92 13.35 0.15
N ASP A 114 -3.69 14.49 0.82
CA ASP A 114 -2.98 15.61 0.23
C ASP A 114 -1.54 15.23 -0.15
N LEU A 115 -0.80 14.61 0.77
CA LEU A 115 0.56 14.11 0.52
C LEU A 115 0.61 13.12 -0.66
N LEU A 116 -0.29 12.13 -0.67
CA LEU A 116 -0.37 11.15 -1.74
C LEU A 116 -0.77 11.80 -3.06
N GLY A 117 -1.73 12.70 -3.05
CA GLY A 117 -2.20 13.41 -4.25
C GLY A 117 -1.13 14.28 -4.92
N GLN A 118 -0.28 14.92 -4.13
CA GLN A 118 0.85 15.73 -4.62
C GLN A 118 2.02 14.86 -5.10
N ALA A 119 2.23 13.67 -4.53
CA ALA A 119 3.31 12.77 -4.91
C ALA A 119 3.12 12.24 -6.34
N PHE A 120 4.20 12.18 -7.12
CA PHE A 120 4.14 11.54 -8.43
C PHE A 120 4.14 10.00 -8.34
N ALA A 121 4.60 9.43 -7.21
CA ALA A 121 4.56 8.00 -6.92
C ALA A 121 4.52 7.72 -5.41
N LEU A 122 3.87 6.61 -5.01
CA LEU A 122 4.10 5.99 -3.71
C LEU A 122 5.26 4.99 -3.84
N LEU A 123 6.32 5.16 -3.07
CA LEU A 123 7.43 4.21 -2.97
C LEU A 123 7.18 3.25 -1.80
N ASN A 124 6.92 1.98 -2.12
CA ASN A 124 6.52 0.94 -1.16
C ASN A 124 7.45 -0.30 -1.20
N PRO A 125 8.73 -0.18 -0.82
CA PRO A 125 9.70 -1.27 -0.86
C PRO A 125 9.56 -2.20 0.35
N ILE A 126 8.40 -2.82 0.49
CA ILE A 126 8.04 -3.63 1.65
C ILE A 126 8.94 -4.86 1.80
N GLN A 127 9.31 -5.21 3.05
CA GLN A 127 10.30 -6.26 3.34
C GLN A 127 9.67 -7.56 3.88
N TRP A 128 8.35 -7.61 3.97
CA TRP A 128 7.60 -8.77 4.45
C TRP A 128 6.39 -9.05 3.54
N PRO A 129 5.79 -10.24 3.59
CA PRO A 129 4.56 -10.52 2.83
C PRO A 129 3.39 -9.75 3.45
N GLU A 130 3.11 -8.56 2.93
CA GLU A 130 2.00 -7.71 3.38
C GLU A 130 0.67 -8.38 3.05
N PRO A 131 -0.22 -8.62 4.04
CA PRO A 131 -1.48 -9.33 3.79
C PRO A 131 -2.44 -8.62 2.83
N PHE A 132 -2.38 -7.28 2.74
CA PHE A 132 -3.14 -6.50 1.77
C PHE A 132 -2.36 -5.26 1.30
N GLY A 133 -2.23 -4.23 2.14
CA GLY A 133 -1.49 -3.02 1.81
C GLY A 133 -2.39 -1.85 1.42
N LEU A 134 -3.24 -1.40 2.36
CA LEU A 134 -4.15 -0.26 2.19
C LEU A 134 -3.44 1.01 1.66
N ALA A 135 -2.19 1.26 2.07
CA ALA A 135 -1.43 2.40 1.57
C ALA A 135 -1.29 2.43 0.04
N MET A 136 -1.18 1.26 -0.61
CA MET A 136 -1.14 1.17 -2.07
C MET A 136 -2.50 1.51 -2.68
N VAL A 137 -3.58 1.00 -2.11
CA VAL A 137 -4.95 1.29 -2.58
C VAL A 137 -5.29 2.77 -2.38
N GLU A 138 -4.92 3.36 -1.24
CA GLU A 138 -5.09 4.79 -0.94
C GLU A 138 -4.31 5.67 -1.94
N ALA A 139 -3.08 5.31 -2.27
CA ALA A 139 -2.30 6.03 -3.27
C ALA A 139 -2.94 5.97 -4.66
N LEU A 140 -3.31 4.77 -5.11
CA LEU A 140 -3.98 4.58 -6.39
C LEU A 140 -5.33 5.31 -6.45
N ALA A 141 -6.05 5.42 -5.33
CA ALA A 141 -7.28 6.20 -5.25
C ALA A 141 -7.04 7.72 -5.43
N CYS A 142 -5.89 8.23 -4.99
CA CYS A 142 -5.47 9.60 -5.31
C CYS A 142 -4.99 9.75 -6.77
N GLY A 143 -4.99 8.67 -7.55
CA GLY A 143 -4.38 8.63 -8.88
C GLY A 143 -2.85 8.48 -8.84
N THR A 144 -2.26 8.18 -7.71
CA THR A 144 -0.80 8.12 -7.52
C THR A 144 -0.30 6.71 -7.78
N PRO A 145 0.54 6.49 -8.81
CA PRO A 145 1.12 5.20 -9.12
C PRO A 145 1.96 4.64 -7.97
N VAL A 146 2.03 3.31 -7.87
CA VAL A 146 2.80 2.62 -6.84
C VAL A 146 4.08 2.02 -7.42
N VAL A 147 5.22 2.27 -6.79
CA VAL A 147 6.49 1.59 -7.08
C VAL A 147 6.90 0.81 -5.84
N GLY A 148 7.00 -0.50 -5.95
CA GLY A 148 7.23 -1.33 -4.79
C GLY A 148 7.74 -2.73 -5.09
N THR A 149 8.06 -3.47 -4.01
CA THR A 149 8.42 -4.88 -4.12
C THR A 149 7.18 -5.75 -4.33
N GLY A 150 7.31 -6.79 -5.17
CA GLY A 150 6.23 -7.73 -5.46
C GLY A 150 5.97 -8.75 -4.35
N ARG A 151 5.94 -8.31 -3.07
CA ARG A 151 5.76 -9.17 -1.90
C ARG A 151 4.33 -9.12 -1.35
N GLY A 152 3.86 -10.25 -0.82
CA GLY A 152 2.51 -10.34 -0.27
C GLY A 152 1.44 -10.06 -1.32
N ALA A 153 0.44 -9.27 -0.96
CA ALA A 153 -0.67 -8.91 -1.84
C ALA A 153 -0.33 -7.80 -2.87
N ALA A 154 0.89 -7.26 -2.91
CA ALA A 154 1.24 -6.19 -3.85
C ALA A 154 0.91 -6.55 -5.33
N PRO A 155 1.17 -7.79 -5.83
CA PRO A 155 0.80 -8.17 -7.20
C PRO A 155 -0.72 -8.24 -7.45
N GLU A 156 -1.52 -8.36 -6.39
CA GLU A 156 -2.98 -8.34 -6.50
C GLU A 156 -3.53 -6.92 -6.62
N ILE A 157 -2.79 -5.92 -6.11
CA ILE A 157 -3.20 -4.52 -6.09
C ILE A 157 -2.63 -3.76 -7.29
N VAL A 158 -1.34 -3.87 -7.52
CA VAL A 158 -0.61 -3.09 -8.53
C VAL A 158 -0.56 -3.83 -9.85
N ARG A 159 -1.09 -3.23 -10.90
CA ARG A 159 -0.98 -3.73 -12.28
C ARG A 159 0.30 -3.16 -12.89
N HIS A 160 1.33 -4.02 -12.99
CA HIS A 160 2.65 -3.62 -13.50
C HIS A 160 2.56 -2.95 -14.88
N GLY A 161 3.15 -1.76 -15.01
CA GLY A 161 3.12 -0.95 -16.23
C GLY A 161 1.81 -0.20 -16.49
N VAL A 162 0.79 -0.32 -15.59
CA VAL A 162 -0.51 0.36 -15.73
C VAL A 162 -0.78 1.25 -14.52
N THR A 163 -0.77 0.67 -13.31
CA THR A 163 -1.04 1.42 -12.08
C THR A 163 0.22 1.56 -11.21
N GLY A 164 1.34 1.04 -11.66
CA GLY A 164 2.61 1.10 -10.95
C GLY A 164 3.62 0.13 -11.52
N PHE A 165 4.73 0.00 -10.80
CA PHE A 165 5.80 -0.93 -11.12
C PHE A 165 6.14 -1.80 -9.91
N LEU A 166 6.28 -3.10 -10.13
CA LEU A 166 6.76 -4.04 -9.12
C LEU A 166 8.06 -4.65 -9.60
N GLY A 167 9.02 -4.80 -8.69
CA GLY A 167 10.33 -5.38 -8.98
C GLY A 167 11.06 -5.71 -7.69
N ASP A 168 12.30 -6.19 -7.82
CA ASP A 168 13.20 -6.32 -6.68
C ASP A 168 13.72 -4.94 -6.25
N THR A 169 14.24 -4.83 -5.03
CA THR A 169 14.71 -3.55 -4.47
C THR A 169 15.70 -2.81 -5.40
N ALA A 170 16.53 -3.56 -6.14
CA ALA A 170 17.49 -2.97 -7.09
C ALA A 170 16.77 -2.36 -8.31
N ASP A 171 15.73 -3.00 -8.81
CA ASP A 171 14.97 -2.54 -9.97
C ASP A 171 14.23 -1.23 -9.69
N LEU A 172 13.80 -1.03 -8.43
CA LEU A 172 13.01 0.13 -8.05
C LEU A 172 13.72 1.46 -8.25
N VAL A 173 15.06 1.47 -8.28
CA VAL A 173 15.86 2.68 -8.57
C VAL A 173 15.57 3.18 -9.99
N ALA A 174 15.53 2.28 -10.97
CA ALA A 174 15.25 2.64 -12.36
C ALA A 174 13.75 2.82 -12.63
N LEU A 175 12.88 2.12 -11.88
CA LEU A 175 11.44 2.16 -12.05
C LEU A 175 10.79 3.39 -11.42
N LEU A 176 11.38 3.96 -10.35
CA LEU A 176 10.78 5.06 -9.62
C LEU A 176 10.54 6.31 -10.47
N PRO A 177 11.50 6.83 -11.23
CA PRO A 177 11.26 7.99 -12.10
C PRO A 177 10.20 7.74 -13.17
N ARG A 178 10.10 6.51 -13.67
CA ARG A 178 9.14 6.13 -14.72
C ARG A 178 7.69 6.14 -14.27
N ALA A 179 7.45 6.09 -12.95
CA ALA A 179 6.08 6.16 -12.43
C ALA A 179 5.35 7.45 -12.83
N GLY A 180 6.08 8.56 -13.03
CA GLY A 180 5.50 9.82 -13.50
C GLY A 180 4.94 9.77 -14.94
N GLU A 181 5.27 8.72 -15.71
CA GLU A 181 4.77 8.51 -17.07
C GLU A 181 3.39 7.79 -17.10
N LEU A 182 2.96 7.24 -15.97
CA LEU A 182 1.72 6.45 -15.88
C LEU A 182 0.48 7.36 -15.77
N ASP A 183 -0.61 6.88 -16.35
CA ASP A 183 -1.89 7.58 -16.33
C ASP A 183 -2.53 7.50 -14.93
N ARG A 184 -2.61 8.63 -14.26
CA ARG A 184 -3.21 8.79 -12.93
C ARG A 184 -4.71 8.47 -12.93
N ALA A 185 -5.42 8.80 -14.01
CA ALA A 185 -6.85 8.48 -14.14
C ALA A 185 -7.06 6.96 -14.23
N ALA A 186 -6.17 6.24 -14.91
CA ALA A 186 -6.18 4.77 -14.94
C ALA A 186 -5.95 4.16 -13.55
N CYS A 187 -5.05 4.73 -12.74
CA CYS A 187 -4.84 4.31 -11.34
C CYS A 187 -6.14 4.43 -10.53
N ARG A 188 -6.79 5.58 -10.59
CA ARG A 188 -8.04 5.87 -9.90
C ARG A 188 -9.17 4.91 -10.33
N THR A 189 -9.39 4.80 -11.64
CA THR A 189 -10.44 3.94 -12.21
C THR A 189 -10.24 2.47 -11.82
N ASP A 190 -9.01 2.00 -11.75
CA ASP A 190 -8.71 0.63 -11.33
C ASP A 190 -9.14 0.37 -9.88
N VAL A 191 -8.90 1.32 -8.96
CA VAL A 191 -9.33 1.22 -7.56
C VAL A 191 -10.85 1.27 -7.45
N GLU A 192 -11.51 2.22 -8.09
CA GLU A 192 -12.97 2.34 -8.06
C GLU A 192 -13.65 1.05 -8.48
N ARG A 193 -13.11 0.40 -9.50
CA ARG A 193 -13.65 -0.86 -10.01
C ARG A 193 -13.33 -2.06 -9.13
N ARG A 194 -12.15 -2.14 -8.50
CA ARG A 194 -11.65 -3.35 -7.85
C ARG A 194 -11.65 -3.29 -6.33
N PHE A 195 -11.57 -2.10 -5.76
CA PHE A 195 -11.34 -1.88 -4.34
C PHE A 195 -12.27 -0.83 -3.73
N SER A 196 -13.49 -0.63 -4.30
CA SER A 196 -14.51 0.20 -3.66
C SER A 196 -15.12 -0.52 -2.44
N VAL A 197 -15.56 0.26 -1.44
CA VAL A 197 -16.26 -0.27 -0.27
C VAL A 197 -17.53 -1.01 -0.66
N ASP A 198 -18.28 -0.51 -1.64
CA ASP A 198 -19.53 -1.15 -2.12
C ASP A 198 -19.27 -2.56 -2.63
N ARG A 199 -18.19 -2.77 -3.41
CA ARG A 199 -17.80 -4.08 -3.89
C ARG A 199 -17.44 -5.02 -2.73
N MET A 200 -16.70 -4.54 -1.75
CA MET A 200 -16.34 -5.32 -0.56
C MET A 200 -17.60 -5.72 0.23
N VAL A 201 -18.52 -4.78 0.45
CA VAL A 201 -19.77 -5.03 1.17
C VAL A 201 -20.64 -6.02 0.39
N ALA A 202 -20.81 -5.85 -0.92
CA ALA A 202 -21.59 -6.76 -1.75
C ALA A 202 -21.06 -8.20 -1.67
N ALA A 203 -19.72 -8.38 -1.74
CA ALA A 203 -19.12 -9.70 -1.63
C ALA A 203 -19.32 -10.36 -0.24
N HIS A 204 -19.35 -9.57 0.83
CA HIS A 204 -19.66 -10.09 2.18
C HIS A 204 -21.15 -10.47 2.30
N VAL A 205 -22.06 -9.63 1.78
CA VAL A 205 -23.50 -9.92 1.79
C VAL A 205 -23.80 -11.20 1.01
N GLU A 206 -23.17 -11.37 -0.16
CA GLU A 206 -23.29 -12.61 -0.95
C GLU A 206 -22.83 -13.82 -0.15
N LEU A 207 -21.65 -13.77 0.46
CA LEU A 207 -21.13 -14.86 1.30
C LEU A 207 -22.09 -15.18 2.46
N TYR A 208 -22.58 -14.17 3.18
CA TYR A 208 -23.52 -14.38 4.29
C TYR A 208 -24.81 -15.03 3.82
N THR A 209 -25.31 -14.63 2.65
CA THR A 209 -26.52 -15.21 2.07
C THR A 209 -26.34 -16.70 1.74
N GLU A 210 -25.18 -17.05 1.15
CA GLU A 210 -24.83 -18.46 0.86
C GLU A 210 -24.74 -19.31 2.13
N LEU A 211 -24.06 -18.78 3.17
CA LEU A 211 -23.91 -19.48 4.44
C LEU A 211 -25.25 -19.74 5.14
N LEU A 212 -26.19 -18.78 5.06
CA LEU A 212 -27.54 -18.93 5.62
C LEU A 212 -28.41 -19.93 4.84
N GLN A 213 -28.18 -20.11 3.54
CA GLN A 213 -28.90 -21.06 2.70
C GLN A 213 -28.34 -22.49 2.80
N GLY A 214 -27.08 -22.63 3.22
CA GLY A 214 -26.40 -23.92 3.39
C GLY A 214 -26.54 -24.57 4.78
N CYS A 215 -27.23 -23.87 5.70
CA CYS A 215 -27.68 -24.40 6.98
C CYS A 215 -29.11 -24.91 6.87
#